data_05f520b94ef53ab181b5b5a3f37c0767
#
_entry.id   05f520b94ef53ab181b5b5a3f37c0767
#
_cell.length_a   1.000
_cell.length_b   1.000
_cell.length_c   1.000
_cell.angle_alpha   90.00
_cell.angle_beta   90.00
_cell.angle_gamma   90.00
#
_symmetry.space_group_name_H-M   'P 1'
#
loop_
_entity.id
_entity.type
_entity.pdbx_description
1 polymer ?
#
loop_
_entity_poly.entity_id
_entity_poly.type
_entity_poly.pdbx_seq_one_letter_code
_entity_poly.pdbx_strand_id
1 'polypeptide(L)'
;VTDPGFTKDISSWCEKTGNTLVSLDREENSFRCLLKKGRGDEEVSKQDLQQDLQQASSNSLQENATLVVFSGDLDKAMASFIIASGAAAMGKQVTMFFTFWGLNIIKKANVKTEKSFMEKMFSVMMPKDASKLPLSKMNMGGAGTVMMKKVMKDKNVDSLEYLMQNAKNAGVKMIACAMSMDVMGIQEEELIDGVEVGGVATYLGEATEGNVNLFI
;
A
#
# COMPACT_ATOMS: atom_id res chain seq x y z
N VAL A 1 -9.87 -16.78 11.42
CA VAL A 1 -8.79 -15.81 11.06
C VAL A 1 -8.70 -14.77 12.16
N THR A 2 -7.49 -14.35 12.54
CA THR A 2 -7.23 -13.43 13.67
C THR A 2 -6.73 -12.06 13.21
N ASP A 3 -6.52 -11.85 11.90
CA ASP A 3 -6.04 -10.60 11.33
C ASP A 3 -7.14 -9.53 11.35
N PRO A 4 -6.94 -8.37 11.98
CA PRO A 4 -7.91 -7.26 11.99
C PRO A 4 -8.23 -6.70 10.59
N GLY A 5 -7.27 -6.74 9.66
CA GLY A 5 -7.48 -6.32 8.27
C GLY A 5 -8.40 -7.22 7.47
N PHE A 6 -8.59 -8.47 7.91
CA PHE A 6 -9.35 -9.50 7.21
C PHE A 6 -10.79 -9.08 6.85
N THR A 7 -11.45 -8.30 7.70
CA THR A 7 -12.83 -7.88 7.47
C THR A 7 -12.99 -6.97 6.24
N LYS A 8 -12.01 -6.13 5.98
CA LYS A 8 -11.98 -5.26 4.77
C LYS A 8 -11.50 -6.04 3.55
N ASP A 9 -10.52 -6.91 3.75
CA ASP A 9 -9.88 -7.69 2.71
C ASP A 9 -10.81 -8.72 2.07
N ILE A 10 -11.59 -9.44 2.88
CA ILE A 10 -12.37 -10.57 2.38
C ILE A 10 -13.41 -10.15 1.35
N SER A 11 -14.00 -8.96 1.49
CA SER A 11 -14.94 -8.41 0.52
C SER A 11 -14.28 -8.14 -0.82
N SER A 12 -13.14 -7.42 -0.81
CA SER A 12 -12.36 -7.12 -2.02
C SER A 12 -11.84 -8.39 -2.69
N TRP A 13 -11.40 -9.38 -1.89
CA TRP A 13 -10.95 -10.66 -2.41
C TRP A 13 -12.09 -11.42 -3.09
N CYS A 14 -13.30 -11.44 -2.49
CA CYS A 14 -14.46 -12.10 -3.07
C CYS A 14 -14.83 -11.48 -4.44
N GLU A 15 -14.86 -10.14 -4.53
CA GLU A 15 -15.15 -9.43 -5.77
C GLU A 15 -14.14 -9.79 -6.88
N LYS A 16 -12.83 -9.78 -6.55
CA LYS A 16 -11.76 -10.07 -7.51
C LYS A 16 -11.70 -11.53 -7.96
N THR A 17 -12.10 -12.46 -7.10
CA THR A 17 -12.02 -13.90 -7.38
C THR A 17 -13.36 -14.50 -7.84
N GLY A 18 -14.39 -13.68 -8.01
CA GLY A 18 -15.72 -14.14 -8.41
C GLY A 18 -16.43 -14.99 -7.35
N ASN A 19 -15.97 -14.94 -6.10
CA ASN A 19 -16.61 -15.59 -4.97
C ASN A 19 -17.64 -14.67 -4.31
N THR A 20 -18.56 -15.23 -3.54
CA THR A 20 -19.57 -14.44 -2.82
C THR A 20 -19.36 -14.59 -1.31
N LEU A 21 -19.20 -13.48 -0.60
CA LEU A 21 -19.20 -13.47 0.86
C LEU A 21 -20.65 -13.63 1.35
N VAL A 22 -20.95 -14.73 2.03
CA VAL A 22 -22.28 -15.04 2.55
C VAL A 22 -22.49 -14.50 3.94
N SER A 23 -21.52 -14.70 4.84
CA SER A 23 -21.53 -14.11 6.18
C SER A 23 -20.11 -13.85 6.67
N LEU A 24 -20.00 -12.85 7.57
CA LEU A 24 -18.77 -12.49 8.27
C LEU A 24 -19.14 -12.19 9.73
N ASP A 25 -18.79 -13.10 10.62
CA ASP A 25 -19.10 -13.04 12.03
C ASP A 25 -17.82 -12.84 12.83
N ARG A 26 -17.89 -11.95 13.83
CA ARG A 26 -16.79 -11.72 14.77
C ARG A 26 -16.99 -12.60 16.01
N GLU A 27 -16.00 -13.43 16.29
CA GLU A 27 -15.86 -14.16 17.55
C GLU A 27 -14.80 -13.45 18.43
N GLU A 28 -14.74 -13.70 19.73
CA GLU A 28 -13.94 -12.93 20.71
C GLU A 28 -12.52 -12.58 20.23
N ASN A 29 -11.80 -13.49 19.58
CA ASN A 29 -10.44 -13.27 19.08
C ASN A 29 -10.25 -13.74 17.62
N SER A 30 -11.32 -13.94 16.87
CA SER A 30 -11.25 -14.44 15.51
C SER A 30 -12.43 -13.97 14.66
N PHE A 31 -12.29 -14.09 13.35
CA PHE A 31 -13.36 -13.87 12.40
C PHE A 31 -13.71 -15.19 11.73
N ARG A 32 -14.99 -15.50 11.64
CA ARG A 32 -15.55 -16.59 10.86
C ARG A 32 -16.20 -16.02 9.61
N CYS A 33 -15.80 -16.48 8.45
CA CYS A 33 -16.47 -16.12 7.21
C CYS A 33 -16.99 -17.35 6.50
N LEU A 34 -18.15 -17.22 5.89
CA LEU A 34 -18.73 -18.20 5.00
C LEU A 34 -18.69 -17.64 3.57
N LEU A 35 -18.04 -18.39 2.70
CA LEU A 35 -17.87 -18.03 1.30
C LEU A 35 -18.62 -19.03 0.43
N LYS A 36 -19.32 -18.51 -0.58
CA LYS A 36 -19.83 -19.32 -1.69
C LYS A 36 -18.85 -19.20 -2.85
N LYS A 37 -18.27 -20.35 -3.26
CA LYS A 37 -17.39 -20.40 -4.42
C LYS A 37 -18.18 -19.97 -5.66
N GLY A 38 -17.65 -19.03 -6.42
CA GLY A 38 -18.17 -18.65 -7.73
C GLY A 38 -18.17 -19.88 -8.66
N ARG A 39 -19.15 -19.94 -9.56
CA ARG A 39 -19.35 -21.07 -10.45
C ARG A 39 -18.13 -21.32 -11.35
N GLY A 40 -17.35 -22.32 -11.02
CA GLY A 40 -16.63 -23.09 -12.02
C GLY A 40 -17.51 -24.31 -12.31
N ASP A 41 -17.98 -24.47 -13.53
CA ASP A 41 -18.79 -25.56 -14.09
C ASP A 41 -20.29 -25.23 -14.35
N GLU A 42 -20.54 -24.29 -15.25
CA GLU A 42 -21.67 -24.37 -16.18
C GLU A 42 -21.10 -24.47 -17.60
N GLU A 43 -21.63 -25.37 -18.40
CA GLU A 43 -21.29 -25.51 -19.83
C GLU A 43 -21.42 -24.14 -20.51
N VAL A 44 -20.28 -23.51 -20.75
CA VAL A 44 -20.19 -22.21 -21.43
C VAL A 44 -20.59 -22.43 -22.88
N SER A 45 -21.69 -21.82 -23.32
CA SER A 45 -22.10 -21.90 -24.71
C SER A 45 -21.02 -21.28 -25.62
N LYS A 46 -20.91 -21.75 -26.87
CA LYS A 46 -19.94 -21.16 -27.82
C LYS A 46 -20.14 -19.65 -28.06
N GLN A 47 -21.33 -19.11 -27.76
CA GLN A 47 -21.63 -17.68 -27.85
C GLN A 47 -21.06 -16.91 -26.67
N ASP A 48 -21.10 -17.47 -25.44
CA ASP A 48 -20.50 -16.87 -24.26
C ASP A 48 -18.97 -16.83 -24.38
N LEU A 49 -18.35 -17.90 -24.91
CA LEU A 49 -16.92 -17.94 -25.24
C LEU A 49 -16.49 -16.88 -26.26
N GLN A 50 -17.33 -16.56 -27.26
CA GLN A 50 -17.02 -15.50 -28.24
C GLN A 50 -17.17 -14.09 -27.63
N GLN A 51 -18.15 -13.88 -26.75
CA GLN A 51 -18.28 -12.62 -26.01
C GLN A 51 -17.14 -12.43 -24.99
N ASP A 52 -16.76 -13.47 -24.27
CA ASP A 52 -15.63 -13.45 -23.34
C ASP A 52 -14.28 -13.22 -24.06
N LEU A 53 -14.10 -13.83 -25.26
CA LEU A 53 -12.92 -13.58 -26.10
C LEU A 53 -12.90 -12.16 -26.69
N GLN A 54 -14.04 -11.57 -27.00
CA GLN A 54 -14.14 -10.17 -27.43
C GLN A 54 -13.96 -9.20 -26.27
N GLN A 55 -14.46 -9.51 -25.06
CA GLN A 55 -14.16 -8.76 -23.84
C GLN A 55 -12.72 -8.93 -23.39
N ALA A 56 -12.12 -10.11 -23.51
CA ALA A 56 -10.71 -10.34 -23.22
C ALA A 56 -9.78 -9.63 -24.23
N SER A 57 -10.21 -9.44 -25.48
CA SER A 57 -9.43 -8.68 -26.47
C SER A 57 -9.64 -7.17 -26.38
N SER A 58 -10.69 -6.69 -25.71
CA SER A 58 -10.90 -5.28 -25.38
C SER A 58 -10.38 -4.90 -24.00
N ASN A 59 -10.17 -5.86 -23.10
CA ASN A 59 -9.29 -5.70 -21.95
C ASN A 59 -7.84 -5.79 -22.46
N SER A 60 -7.34 -4.69 -23.02
CA SER A 60 -5.88 -4.45 -23.01
C SER A 60 -5.46 -4.78 -21.58
N LEU A 61 -4.59 -5.78 -21.42
CA LEU A 61 -3.97 -6.13 -20.14
C LEU A 61 -3.58 -4.82 -19.47
N GLN A 62 -4.41 -4.36 -18.54
CA GLN A 62 -4.04 -3.21 -17.70
C GLN A 62 -2.85 -3.73 -16.91
N GLU A 63 -1.66 -3.42 -17.42
CA GLU A 63 -0.43 -3.86 -16.82
C GLU A 63 -0.26 -3.10 -15.52
N ASN A 64 -0.67 -3.69 -14.43
CA ASN A 64 -0.54 -3.12 -13.10
C ASN A 64 0.90 -3.25 -12.60
N ALA A 65 1.32 -2.28 -11.81
CA ALA A 65 2.58 -2.33 -11.08
C ALA A 65 2.31 -2.20 -9.59
N THR A 66 2.88 -3.08 -8.78
CA THR A 66 2.75 -3.00 -7.33
C THR A 66 4.10 -2.89 -6.65
N LEU A 67 4.14 -2.11 -5.57
CA LEU A 67 5.32 -1.95 -4.74
C LEU A 67 4.95 -2.20 -3.27
N VAL A 68 5.61 -3.17 -2.63
CA VAL A 68 5.60 -3.27 -1.17
C VAL A 68 6.69 -2.35 -0.64
N VAL A 69 6.29 -1.33 0.10
CA VAL A 69 7.20 -0.38 0.74
C VAL A 69 7.32 -0.76 2.22
N PHE A 70 8.38 -1.50 2.53
CA PHE A 70 8.66 -2.00 3.87
C PHE A 70 9.59 -1.07 4.64
N SER A 71 10.56 -0.47 3.94
CA SER A 71 11.60 0.33 4.57
C SER A 71 11.14 1.77 4.86
N GLY A 72 11.53 2.29 6.00
CA GLY A 72 11.33 3.69 6.40
C GLY A 72 12.55 4.60 6.15
N ASP A 73 13.43 4.23 5.24
CA ASP A 73 14.62 5.01 4.91
C ASP A 73 14.32 6.02 3.79
N LEU A 74 14.88 7.22 3.88
CA LEU A 74 14.66 8.31 2.92
C LEU A 74 15.02 7.93 1.48
N ASP A 75 16.17 7.33 1.27
CA ASP A 75 16.68 6.93 -0.04
C ASP A 75 15.82 5.82 -0.69
N LYS A 76 15.34 4.87 0.10
CA LYS A 76 14.43 3.82 -0.39
C LYS A 76 13.02 4.35 -0.63
N ALA A 77 12.53 5.25 0.22
CA ALA A 77 11.25 5.93 -0.01
C ALA A 77 11.27 6.72 -1.31
N MET A 78 12.33 7.49 -1.57
CA MET A 78 12.50 8.22 -2.83
C MET A 78 12.51 7.30 -4.03
N ALA A 79 13.29 6.20 -3.97
CA ALA A 79 13.33 5.20 -5.05
C ALA A 79 11.94 4.63 -5.34
N SER A 80 11.18 4.31 -4.28
CA SER A 80 9.81 3.78 -4.42
C SER A 80 8.89 4.74 -5.17
N PHE A 81 8.89 6.02 -4.81
CA PHE A 81 8.04 7.02 -5.47
C PHE A 81 8.51 7.39 -6.88
N ILE A 82 9.82 7.38 -7.15
CA ILE A 82 10.36 7.57 -8.51
C ILE A 82 9.91 6.43 -9.42
N ILE A 83 10.02 5.17 -8.96
CA ILE A 83 9.58 4.00 -9.72
C ILE A 83 8.06 4.02 -9.92
N ALA A 84 7.29 4.31 -8.88
CA ALA A 84 5.83 4.41 -8.95
C ALA A 84 5.38 5.48 -9.95
N SER A 85 5.96 6.67 -9.89
CA SER A 85 5.65 7.76 -10.84
C SER A 85 6.06 7.42 -12.26
N GLY A 86 7.21 6.74 -12.45
CA GLY A 86 7.66 6.26 -13.76
C GLY A 86 6.69 5.22 -14.35
N ALA A 87 6.23 4.26 -13.56
CA ALA A 87 5.25 3.27 -13.98
C ALA A 87 3.90 3.91 -14.34
N ALA A 88 3.43 4.87 -13.54
CA ALA A 88 2.22 5.62 -13.82
C ALA A 88 2.34 6.45 -15.12
N ALA A 89 3.50 7.07 -15.37
CA ALA A 89 3.77 7.80 -16.60
C ALA A 89 3.79 6.88 -17.85
N MET A 90 4.06 5.58 -17.66
CA MET A 90 3.94 4.56 -18.71
C MET A 90 2.50 4.06 -18.91
N GLY A 91 1.53 4.64 -18.20
CA GLY A 91 0.12 4.27 -18.31
C GLY A 91 -0.29 3.07 -17.44
N LYS A 92 0.60 2.59 -16.54
CA LYS A 92 0.27 1.49 -15.63
C LYS A 92 -0.60 1.98 -14.48
N GLN A 93 -1.52 1.13 -14.00
CA GLN A 93 -2.11 1.32 -12.68
C GLN A 93 -1.09 0.91 -11.61
N VAL A 94 -0.83 1.81 -10.69
CA VAL A 94 0.23 1.62 -9.68
C VAL A 94 -0.38 1.58 -8.29
N THR A 95 -0.06 0.52 -7.54
CA THR A 95 -0.43 0.36 -6.14
C THR A 95 0.82 0.26 -5.27
N MET A 96 0.95 1.14 -4.28
CA MET A 96 1.98 1.09 -3.24
C MET A 96 1.37 0.60 -1.94
N PHE A 97 1.89 -0.50 -1.39
CA PHE A 97 1.46 -1.09 -0.13
C PHE A 97 2.50 -0.83 0.95
N PHE A 98 2.16 0.04 1.90
CA PHE A 98 3.04 0.45 2.99
C PHE A 98 2.84 -0.45 4.20
N THR A 99 3.92 -1.07 4.65
CA THR A 99 3.90 -1.98 5.79
C THR A 99 5.08 -1.72 6.72
N PHE A 100 4.95 -2.02 7.99
CA PHE A 100 5.97 -1.80 9.04
C PHE A 100 6.60 -0.40 8.95
N TRP A 101 7.93 -0.33 8.77
CA TRP A 101 8.66 0.94 8.77
C TRP A 101 8.26 1.87 7.62
N GLY A 102 7.78 1.31 6.51
CA GLY A 102 7.25 2.07 5.39
C GLY A 102 6.05 2.95 5.75
N LEU A 103 5.27 2.59 6.78
CA LEU A 103 4.16 3.43 7.28
C LEU A 103 4.64 4.82 7.74
N ASN A 104 5.88 4.95 8.21
CA ASN A 104 6.42 6.25 8.63
C ASN A 104 6.54 7.26 7.48
N ILE A 105 6.59 6.80 6.23
CA ILE A 105 6.66 7.64 5.04
C ILE A 105 5.35 8.40 4.82
N ILE A 106 4.22 7.74 5.09
CA ILE A 106 2.87 8.25 4.82
C ILE A 106 2.19 8.82 6.06
N LYS A 107 2.95 9.16 7.11
CA LYS A 107 2.43 9.83 8.31
C LYS A 107 2.34 11.34 8.13
N LYS A 108 1.29 11.94 8.70
CA LYS A 108 1.15 13.38 8.87
C LYS A 108 2.02 13.90 10.02
N ALA A 109 2.58 15.07 9.85
CA ALA A 109 3.27 15.77 10.93
C ALA A 109 2.28 16.24 12.02
N ASN A 110 2.69 16.12 13.28
CA ASN A 110 2.04 16.77 14.43
C ASN A 110 0.57 16.38 14.70
N VAL A 111 0.13 15.19 14.30
CA VAL A 111 -1.18 14.67 14.68
C VAL A 111 -1.12 14.18 16.13
N LYS A 112 -2.08 14.60 16.94
CA LYS A 112 -2.26 14.12 18.31
C LYS A 112 -3.38 13.11 18.33
N THR A 113 -3.09 11.88 18.70
CA THR A 113 -4.05 10.81 18.89
C THR A 113 -3.98 10.28 20.31
N GLU A 114 -5.09 9.75 20.81
CA GLU A 114 -5.10 9.05 22.08
C GLU A 114 -4.45 7.68 21.91
N LYS A 115 -3.35 7.46 22.57
CA LYS A 115 -2.53 6.25 22.48
C LYS A 115 -2.33 5.62 23.84
N SER A 116 -2.25 4.29 23.89
CA SER A 116 -1.80 3.56 25.04
C SER A 116 -0.35 3.89 25.42
N PHE A 117 0.09 3.49 26.60
CA PHE A 117 1.47 3.75 27.03
C PHE A 117 2.52 3.13 26.08
N MET A 118 2.29 1.90 25.60
CA MET A 118 3.20 1.21 24.69
C MET A 118 3.25 1.89 23.33
N GLU A 119 2.12 2.28 22.77
CA GLU A 119 2.02 3.00 21.49
C GLU A 119 2.70 4.37 21.55
N LYS A 120 2.56 5.07 22.68
CA LYS A 120 3.28 6.34 22.93
C LYS A 120 4.80 6.14 22.91
N MET A 121 5.30 5.09 23.54
CA MET A 121 6.72 4.77 23.55
C MET A 121 7.24 4.49 22.13
N PHE A 122 6.54 3.68 21.32
CA PHE A 122 6.88 3.46 19.93
C PHE A 122 6.82 4.74 19.09
N SER A 123 5.79 5.55 19.28
CA SER A 123 5.61 6.81 18.57
C SER A 123 6.75 7.82 18.81
N VAL A 124 7.37 7.80 20.01
CA VAL A 124 8.53 8.67 20.32
C VAL A 124 9.80 8.18 19.61
N MET A 125 9.94 6.87 19.42
CA MET A 125 11.12 6.27 18.79
C MET A 125 11.07 6.32 17.25
N MET A 126 9.89 6.41 16.67
CA MET A 126 9.70 6.45 15.22
C MET A 126 9.82 7.87 14.63
N PRO A 127 10.21 7.99 13.34
CA PRO A 127 10.09 9.24 12.62
C PRO A 127 8.67 9.79 12.67
N LYS A 128 8.54 11.10 12.91
CA LYS A 128 7.23 11.75 13.05
C LYS A 128 6.50 11.89 11.71
N ASP A 129 7.24 12.04 10.63
CA ASP A 129 6.74 12.24 9.27
C ASP A 129 7.84 11.97 8.22
N ALA A 130 7.49 12.07 6.95
CA ALA A 130 8.41 11.88 5.82
C ALA A 130 9.66 12.78 5.87
N SER A 131 9.57 13.97 6.45
CA SER A 131 10.70 14.91 6.52
C SER A 131 11.80 14.47 7.50
N LYS A 132 11.50 13.54 8.40
CA LYS A 132 12.36 13.05 9.47
C LYS A 132 12.94 11.65 9.22
N LEU A 133 12.73 11.10 8.05
CA LEU A 133 13.26 9.78 7.70
C LEU A 133 14.79 9.77 7.70
N PRO A 134 15.43 8.75 8.29
CA PRO A 134 16.87 8.55 8.23
C PRO A 134 17.32 8.08 6.85
N LEU A 135 18.61 8.12 6.56
CA LEU A 135 19.19 7.36 5.45
C LEU A 135 19.41 5.90 5.85
N SER A 136 19.32 4.98 4.88
CA SER A 136 19.58 3.55 5.05
C SER A 136 21.03 3.29 5.48
N LYS A 137 21.96 4.09 4.98
CA LYS A 137 23.40 4.05 5.31
C LYS A 137 23.95 5.47 5.51
N MET A 138 25.05 5.59 6.23
CA MET A 138 25.74 6.87 6.48
C MET A 138 24.85 7.93 7.16
N ASN A 139 23.86 7.52 7.94
CA ASN A 139 22.96 8.47 8.61
C ASN A 139 23.67 9.29 9.68
N MET A 140 24.69 8.75 10.38
CA MET A 140 25.57 9.46 11.34
C MET A 140 24.79 10.35 12.31
N GLY A 141 23.76 9.79 12.96
CA GLY A 141 22.89 10.54 13.87
C GLY A 141 22.04 11.64 13.18
N GLY A 142 21.80 11.54 11.88
CA GLY A 142 21.01 12.49 11.08
C GLY A 142 21.87 13.47 10.25
N ALA A 143 23.18 13.61 10.53
CA ALA A 143 24.05 14.49 9.76
C ALA A 143 24.12 14.09 8.28
N GLY A 144 24.19 12.79 8.00
CA GLY A 144 24.17 12.26 6.64
C GLY A 144 22.89 12.62 5.89
N THR A 145 21.73 12.53 6.54
CA THR A 145 20.45 12.95 5.96
C THR A 145 20.43 14.44 5.59
N VAL A 146 20.94 15.30 6.47
CA VAL A 146 21.03 16.75 6.20
C VAL A 146 21.95 17.02 5.00
N MET A 147 23.11 16.38 4.97
CA MET A 147 24.05 16.51 3.85
C MET A 147 23.44 16.02 2.54
N MET A 148 22.77 14.85 2.55
CA MET A 148 22.10 14.31 1.38
C MET A 148 21.03 15.25 0.83
N LYS A 149 20.17 15.79 1.69
CA LYS A 149 19.13 16.75 1.30
C LYS A 149 19.74 18.02 0.68
N LYS A 150 20.89 18.48 1.19
CA LYS A 150 21.62 19.60 0.59
C LYS A 150 22.13 19.26 -0.81
N VAL A 151 22.77 18.12 -0.99
CA VAL A 151 23.25 17.65 -2.29
C VAL A 151 22.10 17.50 -3.27
N MET A 152 20.96 16.93 -2.85
CA MET A 152 19.76 16.83 -3.67
C MET A 152 19.30 18.20 -4.16
N LYS A 153 19.22 19.19 -3.26
CA LYS A 153 18.84 20.56 -3.62
C LYS A 153 19.82 21.16 -4.62
N ASP A 154 21.13 21.00 -4.40
CA ASP A 154 22.18 21.55 -5.28
C ASP A 154 22.17 20.87 -6.68
N LYS A 155 21.65 19.66 -6.78
CA LYS A 155 21.49 18.88 -8.03
C LYS A 155 20.10 18.97 -8.64
N ASN A 156 19.21 19.79 -8.08
CA ASN A 156 17.80 19.91 -8.49
C ASN A 156 17.05 18.56 -8.47
N VAL A 157 17.35 17.71 -7.47
CA VAL A 157 16.60 16.49 -7.22
C VAL A 157 15.39 16.83 -6.33
N ASP A 158 14.22 16.39 -6.74
CA ASP A 158 12.97 16.64 -6.05
C ASP A 158 12.97 16.09 -4.60
N SER A 159 12.28 16.77 -3.70
CA SER A 159 12.10 16.28 -2.34
C SER A 159 11.13 15.09 -2.29
N LEU A 160 11.20 14.29 -1.21
CA LEU A 160 10.28 13.17 -1.03
C LEU A 160 8.82 13.64 -1.01
N GLU A 161 8.53 14.75 -0.35
CA GLU A 161 7.20 15.33 -0.25
C GLU A 161 6.65 15.71 -1.65
N TYR A 162 7.49 16.26 -2.51
CA TYR A 162 7.12 16.57 -3.90
C TYR A 162 6.87 15.31 -4.71
N LEU A 163 7.72 14.28 -4.59
CA LEU A 163 7.53 12.99 -5.25
C LEU A 163 6.22 12.30 -4.79
N MET A 164 5.91 12.35 -3.49
CA MET A 164 4.66 11.82 -2.95
C MET A 164 3.44 12.53 -3.54
N GLN A 165 3.48 13.85 -3.62
CA GLN A 165 2.39 14.63 -4.21
C GLN A 165 2.22 14.34 -5.71
N ASN A 166 3.31 14.21 -6.44
CA ASN A 166 3.28 13.86 -7.87
C ASN A 166 2.70 12.46 -8.09
N ALA A 167 3.12 11.47 -7.29
CA ALA A 167 2.56 10.12 -7.37
C ALA A 167 1.04 10.12 -7.12
N LYS A 168 0.59 10.87 -6.10
CA LYS A 168 -0.83 11.04 -5.80
C LYS A 168 -1.59 11.68 -6.98
N ASN A 169 -1.04 12.75 -7.56
CA ASN A 169 -1.63 13.43 -8.71
C ASN A 169 -1.66 12.54 -9.97
N ALA A 170 -0.72 11.61 -10.09
CA ALA A 170 -0.67 10.62 -11.17
C ALA A 170 -1.61 9.42 -10.93
N GLY A 171 -2.40 9.42 -9.85
CA GLY A 171 -3.36 8.36 -9.55
C GLY A 171 -2.74 7.10 -8.92
N VAL A 172 -1.52 7.20 -8.39
CA VAL A 172 -0.91 6.08 -7.64
C VAL A 172 -1.73 5.80 -6.39
N LYS A 173 -2.23 4.58 -6.27
CA LYS A 173 -2.97 4.09 -5.12
C LYS A 173 -2.02 3.79 -3.97
N MET A 174 -2.30 4.31 -2.78
CA MET A 174 -1.51 4.08 -1.58
C MET A 174 -2.34 3.33 -0.56
N ILE A 175 -1.84 2.20 -0.08
CA ILE A 175 -2.52 1.34 0.91
C ILE A 175 -1.63 1.19 2.13
N ALA A 176 -2.15 1.48 3.31
CA ALA A 176 -1.51 1.22 4.59
C ALA A 176 -1.93 -0.15 5.12
N CYS A 177 -0.97 -0.97 5.53
CA CYS A 177 -1.23 -2.30 6.10
C CYS A 177 -1.89 -2.20 7.47
N ALA A 178 -3.16 -2.62 7.59
CA ALA A 178 -3.92 -2.58 8.84
C ALA A 178 -3.21 -3.30 9.99
N MET A 179 -2.72 -4.52 9.77
CA MET A 179 -2.00 -5.30 10.78
C MET A 179 -0.74 -4.58 11.27
N SER A 180 0.04 -3.98 10.35
CA SER A 180 1.25 -3.24 10.72
C SER A 180 0.92 -1.94 11.46
N MET A 181 -0.19 -1.28 11.13
CA MET A 181 -0.69 -0.12 11.86
C MET A 181 -1.00 -0.49 13.31
N ASP A 182 -1.72 -1.59 13.54
CA ASP A 182 -2.05 -2.07 14.88
C ASP A 182 -0.79 -2.39 15.70
N VAL A 183 0.15 -3.14 15.10
CA VAL A 183 1.42 -3.53 15.77
C VAL A 183 2.26 -2.30 16.13
N MET A 184 2.30 -1.29 15.26
CA MET A 184 3.11 -0.09 15.46
C MET A 184 2.37 1.04 16.18
N GLY A 185 1.09 0.85 16.52
CA GLY A 185 0.26 1.86 17.19
C GLY A 185 0.06 3.12 16.34
N ILE A 186 -0.09 2.96 15.03
CA ILE A 186 -0.38 4.04 14.07
C ILE A 186 -1.88 4.03 13.78
N GLN A 187 -2.54 5.17 14.00
CA GLN A 187 -3.97 5.34 13.75
C GLN A 187 -4.22 5.92 12.36
N GLU A 188 -5.42 5.69 11.82
CA GLU A 188 -5.78 6.13 10.46
C GLU A 188 -5.70 7.66 10.30
N GLU A 189 -6.04 8.40 11.37
CA GLU A 189 -5.97 9.86 11.41
C GLU A 189 -4.53 10.40 11.28
N GLU A 190 -3.53 9.57 11.58
CA GLU A 190 -2.11 9.91 11.44
C GLU A 190 -1.60 9.76 9.99
N LEU A 191 -2.38 9.16 9.09
CA LEU A 191 -1.99 8.98 7.69
C LEU A 191 -2.31 10.21 6.85
N ILE A 192 -1.51 10.45 5.81
CA ILE A 192 -1.77 11.51 4.83
C ILE A 192 -3.09 11.23 4.08
N ASP A 193 -3.76 12.27 3.59
CA ASP A 193 -5.01 12.12 2.89
C ASP A 193 -4.89 11.32 1.60
N GLY A 194 -5.87 10.45 1.34
CA GLY A 194 -5.93 9.59 0.16
C GLY A 194 -5.19 8.26 0.30
N VAL A 195 -4.73 7.91 1.50
CA VAL A 195 -4.26 6.57 1.81
C VAL A 195 -5.45 5.72 2.24
N GLU A 196 -5.58 4.54 1.65
CA GLU A 196 -6.56 3.52 2.04
C GLU A 196 -5.96 2.60 3.09
N VAL A 197 -6.77 2.07 3.99
CA VAL A 197 -6.34 1.02 4.92
C VAL A 197 -6.78 -0.33 4.38
N GLY A 198 -5.83 -1.26 4.25
CA GLY A 198 -6.09 -2.60 3.73
C GLY A 198 -5.13 -3.63 4.28
N GLY A 199 -5.33 -4.90 3.93
CA GLY A 199 -4.45 -5.99 4.33
C GLY A 199 -3.74 -6.65 3.14
N VAL A 200 -3.08 -7.76 3.42
CA VAL A 200 -2.31 -8.52 2.43
C VAL A 200 -3.20 -9.03 1.29
N ALA A 201 -4.46 -9.39 1.56
CA ALA A 201 -5.36 -9.89 0.52
C ALA A 201 -5.71 -8.79 -0.50
N THR A 202 -5.92 -7.56 -0.05
CA THR A 202 -6.10 -6.40 -0.94
C THR A 202 -4.86 -6.19 -1.83
N TYR A 203 -3.67 -6.23 -1.23
CA TYR A 203 -2.41 -6.12 -1.98
C TYR A 203 -2.25 -7.25 -3.01
N LEU A 204 -2.47 -8.51 -2.61
CA LEU A 204 -2.32 -9.65 -3.52
C LEU A 204 -3.33 -9.60 -4.68
N GLY A 205 -4.53 -9.07 -4.45
CA GLY A 205 -5.49 -8.84 -5.53
C GLY A 205 -4.94 -7.91 -6.62
N GLU A 206 -4.29 -6.81 -6.24
CA GLU A 206 -3.62 -5.91 -7.18
C GLU A 206 -2.38 -6.55 -7.83
N ALA A 207 -1.58 -7.28 -7.03
CA ALA A 207 -0.32 -7.88 -7.47
C ALA A 207 -0.52 -9.03 -8.47
N THR A 208 -1.61 -9.79 -8.37
CA THR A 208 -1.90 -10.88 -9.32
C THR A 208 -2.30 -10.39 -10.71
N GLU A 209 -2.78 -9.17 -10.82
CA GLU A 209 -3.10 -8.52 -12.10
C GLU A 209 -1.90 -7.75 -12.67
N GLY A 210 -0.80 -7.67 -11.92
CA GLY A 210 0.39 -6.90 -12.26
C GLY A 210 1.51 -7.74 -12.85
N ASN A 211 2.27 -7.15 -13.77
CA ASN A 211 3.49 -7.74 -14.33
C ASN A 211 4.77 -7.16 -13.71
N VAL A 212 4.65 -6.15 -12.85
CA VAL A 212 5.75 -5.56 -12.09
C VAL A 212 5.40 -5.57 -10.61
N ASN A 213 6.08 -6.42 -9.83
CA ASN A 213 5.89 -6.53 -8.39
C ASN A 213 7.23 -6.35 -7.69
N LEU A 214 7.36 -5.31 -6.87
CA LEU A 214 8.60 -4.93 -6.20
C LEU A 214 8.45 -4.94 -4.68
N PHE A 215 9.54 -5.24 -3.99
CA PHE A 215 9.67 -5.13 -2.54
C PHE A 215 10.87 -4.24 -2.21
N ILE A 216 10.66 -3.11 -1.47
CA ILE A 216 11.67 -2.09 -1.15
C ILE A 216 11.74 -1.77 0.34
#